data_7784601d34441b30de869f3e5b2c9e4e
#
_entry.id   7784601d34441b30de869f3e5b2c9e4e
#
_cell.length_a   1.000
_cell.length_b   1.000
_cell.length_c   1.000
_cell.angle_alpha   90.00
_cell.angle_beta   90.00
_cell.angle_gamma   90.00
#
_symmetry.space_group_name_H-M   'P 1'
#
loop_
_entity.id
_entity.type
_entity.pdbx_description
1 polymer ?
#
loop_
_entity_poly.entity_id
_entity_poly.type
_entity_poly.pdbx_seq_one_letter_code
_entity_poly.pdbx_strand_id
1 'polypeptide(L)'
;KARSINLLENQGIESFIQTDAAFNPGSSGGALVNTSGELVGIATAILSETGRYEGFSFAIPGNLARKVVADLKEFGTVQRGWLGVDIENIDNKMADDLGLNEVSGVLISHASKDGGAAESGIQSNDVIVSINNIKINNTSEFMEILGHQEPHEQHPYGHEAGYTRPH
;
A
#
# COMPACT_ATOMS: atom_id res chain seq x y z
N LYS A 1 5.92 -0.96 -10.74
CA LYS A 1 6.09 -1.68 -9.47
C LYS A 1 5.79 -0.72 -8.33
N ALA A 2 4.99 -1.13 -7.34
CA ALA A 2 4.69 -0.31 -6.17
C ALA A 2 5.99 0.10 -5.44
N ARG A 3 6.08 1.35 -5.04
CA ARG A 3 7.22 1.93 -4.33
C ARG A 3 6.72 2.85 -3.24
N SER A 4 7.26 2.70 -2.04
CA SER A 4 7.22 3.72 -0.99
C SER A 4 8.51 4.51 -1.03
N ILE A 5 8.40 5.83 -0.89
CA ILE A 5 9.54 6.76 -0.87
C ILE A 5 9.55 7.62 0.39
N ASN A 6 8.70 7.27 1.34
CA ASN A 6 8.52 7.97 2.62
C ASN A 6 8.21 9.48 2.48
N LEU A 7 7.47 9.83 1.43
CA LEU A 7 7.07 11.20 1.14
C LEU A 7 6.11 11.77 2.19
N LEU A 8 5.26 10.90 2.76
CA LEU A 8 4.19 11.25 3.70
C LEU A 8 4.55 10.94 5.15
N GLU A 9 5.82 10.69 5.47
CA GLU A 9 6.30 10.39 6.83
C GLU A 9 5.43 9.34 7.55
N ASN A 10 5.04 8.28 6.83
CA ASN A 10 4.14 7.22 7.28
C ASN A 10 2.68 7.64 7.57
N GLN A 11 2.26 8.84 7.12
CA GLN A 11 0.89 9.33 7.33
C GLN A 11 -0.08 9.00 6.18
N GLY A 12 0.32 8.18 5.21
CA GLY A 12 -0.51 7.87 4.05
C GLY A 12 -0.13 6.57 3.34
N ILE A 13 -0.99 6.18 2.38
CA ILE A 13 -0.71 5.05 1.50
C ILE A 13 0.31 5.49 0.46
N GLU A 14 1.52 4.94 0.55
CA GLU A 14 2.58 5.14 -0.42
C GLU A 14 2.72 3.91 -1.32
N SER A 15 1.95 3.88 -2.38
CA SER A 15 2.08 2.90 -3.46
C SER A 15 2.21 3.63 -4.78
N PHE A 16 3.43 3.91 -5.22
CA PHE A 16 3.69 4.71 -6.41
C PHE A 16 4.19 3.86 -7.57
N ILE A 17 3.78 4.23 -8.77
CA ILE A 17 4.43 3.80 -10.01
C ILE A 17 5.68 4.65 -10.18
N GLN A 18 6.86 4.03 -10.14
CA GLN A 18 8.11 4.67 -10.51
C GLN A 18 8.26 4.63 -12.04
N THR A 19 8.60 5.76 -12.64
CA THR A 19 8.80 5.90 -14.09
C THR A 19 10.00 6.81 -14.38
N ASP A 20 10.58 6.65 -15.55
CA ASP A 20 11.58 7.52 -16.15
C ASP A 20 10.97 8.65 -17.02
N ALA A 21 9.65 8.70 -17.16
CA ALA A 21 8.97 9.84 -17.74
C ALA A 21 9.24 11.09 -16.91
N ALA A 22 9.78 12.12 -17.52
CA ALA A 22 10.22 13.32 -16.83
C ALA A 22 9.03 14.14 -16.31
N PHE A 23 8.89 14.24 -14.98
CA PHE A 23 8.00 15.20 -14.35
C PHE A 23 8.81 16.42 -13.90
N ASN A 24 8.29 17.61 -14.18
CA ASN A 24 8.86 18.87 -13.76
C ASN A 24 7.79 19.70 -13.03
N PRO A 25 8.15 20.79 -12.35
CA PRO A 25 7.17 21.71 -11.77
C PRO A 25 6.07 22.07 -12.78
N GLY A 26 4.81 21.84 -12.40
CA GLY A 26 3.64 21.97 -13.26
C GLY A 26 3.11 20.66 -13.83
N SER A 27 3.85 19.54 -13.74
CA SER A 27 3.37 18.21 -14.18
C SER A 27 2.43 17.53 -13.18
N SER A 28 2.43 17.98 -11.91
CA SER A 28 1.58 17.38 -10.86
C SER A 28 0.11 17.43 -11.22
N GLY A 29 -0.60 16.30 -11.07
CA GLY A 29 -1.99 16.12 -11.50
C GLY A 29 -2.15 15.74 -12.97
N GLY A 30 -1.07 15.76 -13.77
CA GLY A 30 -1.07 15.31 -15.16
C GLY A 30 -1.25 13.80 -15.29
N ALA A 31 -1.81 13.36 -16.43
CA ALA A 31 -2.03 11.95 -16.70
C ALA A 31 -0.73 11.27 -17.13
N LEU A 32 -0.39 10.14 -16.50
CA LEU A 32 0.55 9.16 -17.03
C LEU A 32 -0.25 8.14 -17.84
N VAL A 33 0.01 8.06 -19.13
CA VAL A 33 -0.71 7.17 -20.06
C VAL A 33 0.24 6.17 -20.69
N ASN A 34 -0.28 5.00 -21.07
CA ASN A 34 0.45 4.02 -21.88
C ASN A 34 0.38 4.36 -23.37
N THR A 35 1.02 3.54 -24.22
CA THR A 35 1.04 3.72 -25.67
C THR A 35 -0.32 3.53 -26.33
N SER A 36 -1.29 2.95 -25.65
CA SER A 36 -2.69 2.82 -26.09
C SER A 36 -3.56 4.01 -25.67
N GLY A 37 -3.00 5.00 -24.96
CA GLY A 37 -3.74 6.15 -24.46
C GLY A 37 -4.53 5.88 -23.18
N GLU A 38 -4.33 4.73 -22.52
CA GLU A 38 -5.03 4.39 -21.28
C GLU A 38 -4.34 5.04 -20.08
N LEU A 39 -5.13 5.53 -19.12
CA LEU A 39 -4.63 6.12 -17.87
C LEU A 39 -3.97 5.04 -17.00
N VAL A 40 -2.67 5.16 -16.81
CA VAL A 40 -1.87 4.29 -15.94
C VAL A 40 -1.73 4.90 -14.54
N GLY A 41 -1.59 6.22 -14.46
CA GLY A 41 -1.42 6.91 -13.18
C GLY A 41 -1.56 8.42 -13.29
N ILE A 42 -1.43 9.08 -12.13
CA ILE A 42 -1.47 10.54 -12.01
C ILE A 42 -0.13 11.01 -11.46
N ALA A 43 0.53 11.92 -12.19
CA ALA A 43 1.81 12.51 -11.82
C ALA A 43 1.71 13.19 -10.44
N THR A 44 2.63 12.86 -9.52
CA THR A 44 2.56 13.43 -8.17
C THR A 44 3.89 13.94 -7.64
N ALA A 45 4.97 13.18 -7.76
CA ALA A 45 6.23 13.50 -7.11
C ALA A 45 7.45 13.17 -7.99
N ILE A 46 8.57 13.80 -7.65
CA ILE A 46 9.90 13.45 -8.11
C ILE A 46 10.80 13.22 -6.89
N LEU A 47 11.77 12.34 -7.01
CA LEU A 47 12.89 12.26 -6.07
C LEU A 47 13.99 13.15 -6.62
N SER A 48 14.29 14.27 -5.95
CA SER A 48 15.21 15.28 -6.46
C SER A 48 15.71 16.17 -5.33
N GLU A 49 17.01 16.45 -5.35
CA GLU A 49 17.63 17.43 -4.48
C GLU A 49 17.49 18.87 -5.01
N THR A 50 17.32 19.01 -6.33
CA THR A 50 17.25 20.32 -7.01
C THR A 50 15.81 20.79 -7.28
N GLY A 51 14.80 19.96 -7.01
CA GLY A 51 13.41 20.23 -7.35
C GLY A 51 13.08 20.03 -8.83
N ARG A 52 14.01 19.45 -9.62
CA ARG A 52 13.83 19.10 -11.03
C ARG A 52 13.99 17.60 -11.26
N TYR A 53 13.54 17.11 -12.40
CA TYR A 53 13.70 15.70 -12.76
C TYR A 53 15.19 15.27 -12.77
N GLU A 54 15.50 14.23 -12.00
CA GLU A 54 16.83 13.63 -11.84
C GLU A 54 16.82 12.12 -12.15
N GLY A 55 15.95 11.68 -13.05
CA GLY A 55 15.90 10.28 -13.51
C GLY A 55 14.74 9.47 -12.96
N PHE A 56 14.04 9.93 -11.90
CA PHE A 56 12.92 9.21 -11.31
C PHE A 56 11.74 10.13 -11.06
N SER A 57 10.58 9.66 -11.47
CA SER A 57 9.29 10.29 -11.19
C SER A 57 8.32 9.27 -10.62
N PHE A 58 7.33 9.74 -9.90
CA PHE A 58 6.36 8.90 -9.20
C PHE A 58 4.94 9.33 -9.55
N ALA A 59 4.11 8.34 -9.89
CA ALA A 59 2.71 8.54 -10.18
C ALA A 59 1.83 7.70 -9.24
N ILE A 60 0.70 8.24 -8.82
CA ILE A 60 -0.35 7.49 -8.13
C ILE A 60 -0.96 6.52 -9.14
N PRO A 61 -1.08 5.21 -8.84
CA PRO A 61 -1.73 4.25 -9.74
C PRO A 61 -3.16 4.66 -10.11
N GLY A 62 -3.52 4.50 -11.38
CA GLY A 62 -4.83 4.94 -11.89
C GLY A 62 -6.02 4.24 -11.23
N ASN A 63 -5.87 2.97 -10.85
CA ASN A 63 -6.88 2.23 -10.10
C ASN A 63 -7.11 2.82 -8.70
N LEU A 64 -6.02 3.12 -7.95
CA LEU A 64 -6.10 3.78 -6.65
C LEU A 64 -6.73 5.18 -6.77
N ALA A 65 -6.32 5.95 -7.77
CA ALA A 65 -6.90 7.27 -8.03
C ALA A 65 -8.42 7.19 -8.32
N ARG A 66 -8.84 6.19 -9.08
CA ARG A 66 -10.27 5.96 -9.39
C ARG A 66 -11.08 5.72 -8.13
N LYS A 67 -10.61 4.85 -7.24
CA LYS A 67 -11.27 4.56 -5.96
C LYS A 67 -11.38 5.82 -5.11
N VAL A 68 -10.28 6.54 -4.90
CA VAL A 68 -10.27 7.79 -4.12
C VAL A 68 -11.23 8.84 -4.68
N VAL A 69 -11.25 9.01 -6.01
CA VAL A 69 -12.18 9.96 -6.66
C VAL A 69 -13.63 9.52 -6.53
N ALA A 70 -13.92 8.22 -6.61
CA ALA A 70 -15.27 7.70 -6.40
C ALA A 70 -15.76 8.02 -4.98
N ASP A 71 -14.95 7.71 -3.96
CA ASP A 71 -15.26 8.00 -2.56
C ASP A 71 -15.52 9.50 -2.32
N LEU A 72 -14.64 10.36 -2.83
CA LEU A 72 -14.78 11.80 -2.69
C LEU A 72 -16.06 12.34 -3.35
N LYS A 73 -16.47 11.75 -4.47
CA LYS A 73 -17.73 12.14 -5.16
C LYS A 73 -18.97 11.68 -4.41
N GLU A 74 -18.93 10.50 -3.80
CA GLU A 74 -20.08 9.89 -3.15
C GLU A 74 -20.22 10.33 -1.70
N PHE A 75 -19.12 10.34 -0.95
CA PHE A 75 -19.11 10.56 0.50
C PHE A 75 -18.50 11.90 0.93
N GLY A 76 -17.83 12.61 0.01
CA GLY A 76 -17.08 13.83 0.35
C GLY A 76 -15.75 13.57 1.07
N THR A 77 -15.49 12.33 1.46
CA THR A 77 -14.26 11.88 2.15
C THR A 77 -13.84 10.53 1.62
N VAL A 78 -12.52 10.25 1.67
CA VAL A 78 -12.01 8.93 1.27
C VAL A 78 -12.41 7.91 2.33
N GLN A 79 -13.12 6.87 1.91
CA GLN A 79 -13.49 5.75 2.78
C GLN A 79 -12.29 4.82 2.90
N ARG A 80 -11.76 4.69 4.11
CA ARG A 80 -10.65 3.78 4.44
C ARG A 80 -11.09 2.87 5.56
N GLY A 81 -11.00 1.56 5.35
CA GLY A 81 -11.13 0.62 6.45
C GLY A 81 -9.98 0.86 7.45
N TRP A 82 -10.30 1.10 8.72
CA TRP A 82 -9.29 1.16 9.76
C TRP A 82 -9.01 -0.25 10.27
N LEU A 83 -7.87 -0.79 9.85
CA LEU A 83 -7.45 -2.12 10.28
C LEU A 83 -6.96 -2.12 11.74
N GLY A 84 -6.43 -0.99 12.20
CA GLY A 84 -5.93 -0.84 13.58
C GLY A 84 -4.65 -1.65 13.81
N VAL A 85 -3.73 -1.68 12.85
CA VAL A 85 -2.43 -2.36 12.98
C VAL A 85 -1.29 -1.43 12.64
N ASP A 86 -0.18 -1.61 13.35
CA ASP A 86 1.13 -1.13 12.95
C ASP A 86 1.85 -2.26 12.23
N ILE A 87 2.49 -1.94 11.11
CA ILE A 87 3.11 -2.93 10.23
C ILE A 87 4.57 -2.60 9.96
N GLU A 88 5.37 -3.65 9.81
CA GLU A 88 6.80 -3.55 9.52
C GLU A 88 7.21 -4.50 8.41
N ASN A 89 8.21 -4.07 7.60
CA ASN A 89 8.84 -4.97 6.64
C ASN A 89 9.66 -6.02 7.38
N ILE A 90 9.64 -7.25 6.89
CA ILE A 90 10.46 -8.34 7.41
C ILE A 90 11.85 -8.24 6.79
N ASP A 91 12.88 -8.21 7.62
CA ASP A 91 14.28 -8.34 7.22
C ASP A 91 14.78 -9.78 7.44
N ASN A 92 16.05 -10.07 7.04
CA ASN A 92 16.62 -11.40 7.17
C ASN A 92 16.67 -11.90 8.63
N LYS A 93 17.01 -11.01 9.57
CA LYS A 93 17.07 -11.35 10.98
C LYS A 93 15.69 -11.68 11.54
N MET A 94 14.70 -10.85 11.23
CA MET A 94 13.30 -11.08 11.63
C MET A 94 12.76 -12.39 11.05
N ALA A 95 13.08 -12.70 9.78
CA ALA A 95 12.67 -13.95 9.16
C ALA A 95 13.26 -15.17 9.90
N ASP A 96 14.55 -15.12 10.26
CA ASP A 96 15.22 -16.16 11.05
C ASP A 96 14.59 -16.30 12.44
N ASP A 97 14.40 -15.19 13.15
CA ASP A 97 13.82 -15.15 14.51
C ASP A 97 12.35 -15.66 14.53
N LEU A 98 11.60 -15.44 13.45
CA LEU A 98 10.22 -15.87 13.28
C LEU A 98 10.08 -17.27 12.64
N GLY A 99 11.19 -17.92 12.28
CA GLY A 99 11.20 -19.23 11.64
C GLY A 99 10.60 -19.26 10.23
N LEU A 100 10.67 -18.15 9.50
CA LEU A 100 10.17 -18.05 8.13
C LEU A 100 11.17 -18.62 7.14
N ASN A 101 10.66 -19.32 6.11
CA ASN A 101 11.52 -19.90 5.07
C ASN A 101 12.01 -18.86 4.03
N GLU A 102 11.40 -17.70 4.00
CA GLU A 102 11.73 -16.62 3.06
C GLU A 102 11.45 -15.24 3.68
N VAL A 103 12.17 -14.23 3.22
CA VAL A 103 11.96 -12.83 3.59
C VAL A 103 10.78 -12.28 2.79
N SER A 104 9.56 -12.55 3.26
CA SER A 104 8.32 -12.10 2.61
C SER A 104 7.21 -11.92 3.64
N GLY A 105 6.19 -11.16 3.27
CA GLY A 105 5.11 -10.81 4.15
C GLY A 105 5.33 -9.49 4.91
N VAL A 106 4.44 -9.22 5.81
CA VAL A 106 4.40 -8.01 6.64
C VAL A 106 4.16 -8.42 8.08
N LEU A 107 5.03 -8.01 8.99
CA LEU A 107 4.87 -8.24 10.43
C LEU A 107 3.86 -7.24 11.00
N ILE A 108 2.90 -7.74 11.78
CA ILE A 108 2.03 -6.92 12.62
C ILE A 108 2.77 -6.63 13.93
N SER A 109 3.41 -5.46 14.02
CA SER A 109 4.12 -5.08 15.25
C SER A 109 3.17 -4.70 16.39
N HIS A 110 1.99 -4.16 16.06
CA HIS A 110 0.93 -3.88 17.01
C HIS A 110 -0.45 -4.09 16.38
N ALA A 111 -1.40 -4.65 17.13
CA ALA A 111 -2.80 -4.75 16.76
C ALA A 111 -3.68 -4.09 17.82
N SER A 112 -4.44 -3.07 17.43
CA SER A 112 -5.42 -2.40 18.29
C SER A 112 -6.61 -3.31 18.57
N LYS A 113 -7.10 -3.29 19.80
CA LYS A 113 -8.25 -4.10 20.22
C LYS A 113 -9.57 -3.70 19.54
N ASP A 114 -9.65 -2.46 19.09
CA ASP A 114 -10.86 -1.87 18.50
C ASP A 114 -10.79 -1.81 16.96
N GLY A 115 -9.77 -2.41 16.33
CA GLY A 115 -9.57 -2.41 14.89
C GLY A 115 -10.14 -3.66 14.20
N GLY A 116 -10.40 -3.57 12.90
CA GLY A 116 -10.88 -4.69 12.09
C GLY A 116 -9.96 -5.92 12.11
N ALA A 117 -8.67 -5.73 12.37
CA ALA A 117 -7.71 -6.82 12.58
C ALA A 117 -8.06 -7.68 13.80
N ALA A 118 -8.41 -7.04 14.93
CA ALA A 118 -8.79 -7.76 16.15
C ALA A 118 -10.08 -8.54 15.97
N GLU A 119 -11.07 -7.99 15.27
CA GLU A 119 -12.32 -8.67 14.92
C GLU A 119 -12.06 -9.90 14.04
N SER A 120 -11.04 -9.84 13.18
CA SER A 120 -10.61 -10.95 12.32
C SER A 120 -9.66 -11.93 13.02
N GLY A 121 -9.33 -11.72 14.30
CA GLY A 121 -8.44 -12.59 15.07
C GLY A 121 -6.96 -12.38 14.79
N ILE A 122 -6.57 -11.35 14.06
CA ILE A 122 -5.17 -10.96 13.83
C ILE A 122 -4.59 -10.37 15.12
N GLN A 123 -3.38 -10.78 15.47
CA GLN A 123 -2.69 -10.39 16.69
C GLN A 123 -1.31 -9.78 16.38
N SER A 124 -0.76 -9.06 17.35
CA SER A 124 0.64 -8.63 17.31
C SER A 124 1.55 -9.85 17.17
N ASN A 125 2.58 -9.72 16.36
CA ASN A 125 3.53 -10.73 15.90
C ASN A 125 3.00 -11.72 14.84
N ASP A 126 1.76 -11.60 14.37
CA ASP A 126 1.33 -12.31 13.17
C ASP A 126 2.05 -11.77 11.93
N VAL A 127 2.34 -12.63 10.97
CA VAL A 127 2.89 -12.28 9.67
C VAL A 127 1.84 -12.47 8.59
N ILE A 128 1.46 -11.40 7.91
CA ILE A 128 0.54 -11.47 6.77
C ILE A 128 1.32 -11.76 5.51
N VAL A 129 1.07 -12.91 4.90
CA VAL A 129 1.77 -13.38 3.69
C VAL A 129 0.93 -13.26 2.42
N SER A 130 -0.38 -13.12 2.56
CA SER A 130 -1.30 -12.93 1.43
C SER A 130 -2.60 -12.26 1.85
N ILE A 131 -3.26 -11.55 0.92
CA ILE A 131 -4.63 -11.04 1.02
C ILE A 131 -5.35 -11.43 -0.26
N ASN A 132 -6.54 -12.06 -0.16
CA ASN A 132 -7.34 -12.49 -1.31
C ASN A 132 -6.50 -13.32 -2.31
N ASN A 133 -5.69 -14.26 -1.82
CA ASN A 133 -4.77 -15.10 -2.59
C ASN A 133 -3.66 -14.33 -3.36
N ILE A 134 -3.51 -13.03 -3.12
CA ILE A 134 -2.41 -12.23 -3.67
C ILE A 134 -1.28 -12.22 -2.66
N LYS A 135 -0.10 -12.75 -3.04
CA LYS A 135 1.10 -12.78 -2.19
C LYS A 135 1.55 -11.34 -1.87
N ILE A 136 1.93 -11.13 -0.62
CA ILE A 136 2.46 -9.88 -0.10
C ILE A 136 3.91 -10.08 0.28
N ASN A 137 4.78 -9.18 -0.16
CA ASN A 137 6.20 -9.25 0.12
C ASN A 137 6.70 -8.10 1.00
N ASN A 138 5.95 -7.00 1.09
CA ASN A 138 6.34 -5.80 1.82
C ASN A 138 5.14 -4.92 2.16
N THR A 139 5.38 -3.91 3.01
CA THR A 139 4.36 -2.96 3.46
C THR A 139 3.73 -2.15 2.34
N SER A 140 4.47 -1.82 1.27
CA SER A 140 3.92 -1.07 0.13
C SER A 140 2.88 -1.88 -0.64
N GLU A 141 3.14 -3.17 -0.88
CA GLU A 141 2.18 -4.10 -1.52
C GLU A 141 0.95 -4.33 -0.63
N PHE A 142 1.16 -4.47 0.69
CA PHE A 142 0.08 -4.57 1.66
C PHE A 142 -0.84 -3.35 1.62
N MET A 143 -0.27 -2.14 1.69
CA MET A 143 -1.03 -0.88 1.66
C MET A 143 -1.73 -0.64 0.32
N GLU A 144 -1.14 -1.07 -0.80
CA GLU A 144 -1.75 -1.02 -2.12
C GLU A 144 -3.03 -1.85 -2.15
N ILE A 145 -2.97 -3.11 -1.72
CA ILE A 145 -4.13 -4.00 -1.71
C ILE A 145 -5.23 -3.46 -0.79
N LEU A 146 -4.86 -2.96 0.41
CA LEU A 146 -5.81 -2.34 1.34
C LEU A 146 -6.49 -1.11 0.75
N GLY A 147 -5.73 -0.27 0.04
CA GLY A 147 -6.25 0.94 -0.60
C GLY A 147 -7.30 0.67 -1.68
N HIS A 148 -7.40 -0.57 -2.18
CA HIS A 148 -8.39 -0.98 -3.18
C HIS A 148 -9.64 -1.64 -2.60
N GLN A 149 -9.66 -1.94 -1.30
CA GLN A 149 -10.83 -2.59 -0.67
C GLN A 149 -11.95 -1.57 -0.42
N GLU A 150 -13.19 -1.98 -0.73
CA GLU A 150 -14.39 -1.19 -0.42
C GLU A 150 -14.76 -1.36 1.06
N PRO A 151 -15.16 -0.28 1.77
CA PRO A 151 -15.52 -0.36 3.20
C PRO A 151 -16.76 -1.22 3.50
N HIS A 152 -17.54 -1.55 2.47
CA HIS A 152 -18.83 -2.25 2.61
C HIS A 152 -18.75 -3.77 2.55
N GLU A 153 -17.60 -4.36 2.25
CA GLU A 153 -17.42 -5.79 2.47
C GLU A 153 -17.27 -5.99 3.99
N GLN A 154 -18.37 -6.38 4.62
CA GLN A 154 -18.40 -6.84 6.02
C GLN A 154 -17.41 -7.99 6.15
N HIS A 155 -16.25 -7.74 6.72
CA HIS A 155 -15.09 -8.62 6.84
C HIS A 155 -14.15 -8.67 5.61
N PRO A 156 -13.40 -7.58 5.30
CA PRO A 156 -12.40 -7.62 4.23
C PRO A 156 -11.27 -8.64 4.50
N TYR A 157 -11.19 -9.19 5.70
CA TYR A 157 -10.13 -10.13 6.12
C TYR A 157 -10.67 -11.43 6.72
N GLY A 158 -11.97 -11.59 6.87
CA GLY A 158 -12.58 -12.82 7.34
C GLY A 158 -12.53 -13.89 6.24
N HIS A 159 -11.70 -14.89 6.41
CA HIS A 159 -11.51 -16.14 5.68
C HIS A 159 -10.43 -16.24 4.61
N GLU A 160 -9.83 -15.15 4.08
CA GLU A 160 -8.84 -15.27 3.00
C GLU A 160 -7.50 -14.56 3.24
N ALA A 161 -7.26 -13.98 4.41
CA ALA A 161 -5.91 -13.52 4.78
C ALA A 161 -5.07 -14.73 5.20
N GLY A 162 -4.09 -15.08 4.40
CA GLY A 162 -3.04 -16.04 4.79
C GLY A 162 -2.11 -15.35 5.78
N TYR A 163 -2.13 -15.77 7.04
CA TYR A 163 -1.16 -15.33 8.03
C TYR A 163 -0.48 -16.53 8.68
N THR A 164 0.77 -16.34 9.08
CA THR A 164 1.56 -17.32 9.79
C THR A 164 1.86 -16.79 11.19
N ARG A 165 1.66 -17.63 12.21
CA ARG A 165 2.10 -17.34 13.58
C ARG A 165 3.43 -18.03 13.82
N PRO A 166 4.46 -17.31 14.27
CA PRO A 166 5.67 -17.91 14.78
C PRO A 166 5.35 -18.82 15.97
N HIS A 167 6.01 -19.96 16.04
CA HIS A 167 5.92 -20.92 17.13
C HIS A 167 6.76 -20.51 18.34
#